data_e515a30160cead9cbbd3297f211ea34b
#
_entry.id   e515a30160cead9cbbd3297f211ea34b
#
_cell.length_a   1.000
_cell.length_b   1.000
_cell.length_c   1.000
_cell.angle_alpha   90.00
_cell.angle_beta   90.00
_cell.angle_gamma   90.00
#
_symmetry.space_group_name_H-M   'P 1'
#
loop_
_entity.id
_entity.type
_entity.pdbx_description
1 polymer ?
#
loop_
_entity_poly.entity_id
_entity_poly.type
_entity_poly.pdbx_seq_one_letter_code
_entity_poly.pdbx_strand_id
1 'polypeptide(L)'
;MSENKNELARKLGLGAVIALGVGTTVGSGIFSSLSEVANAAGSSLFLVLAFIIGGLLQIPSNFVYSELASAYPEDGGQYVYFREAGSRPLAFLCGWISFWATDPPSISIMALAIVNYLAFFVPIHGFVLKLVAVVFVLIFMGVHI
;
A
#
# COMPACT_ATOMS: atom_id res chain seq x y z
N MET A 1 13.08 34.54 11.81
CA MET A 1 12.58 33.59 10.79
C MET A 1 12.62 32.22 11.45
N SER A 2 11.50 31.73 11.98
CA SER A 2 11.42 30.38 12.54
C SER A 2 11.29 29.42 11.36
N GLU A 3 12.35 28.69 11.12
CA GLU A 3 12.37 27.55 10.20
C GLU A 3 11.27 26.58 10.63
N ASN A 4 10.26 26.42 9.79
CA ASN A 4 9.09 25.58 10.08
C ASN A 4 9.55 24.14 10.06
N LYS A 5 9.89 23.58 11.23
CA LYS A 5 10.46 22.24 11.41
C LYS A 5 9.58 21.07 10.91
N ASN A 6 8.39 21.38 10.40
CA ASN A 6 7.41 20.40 9.95
C ASN A 6 7.31 20.27 8.42
N GLU A 7 8.11 21.01 7.65
CA GLU A 7 8.11 20.86 6.20
C GLU A 7 9.05 19.74 5.76
N LEU A 8 8.52 18.84 4.94
CA LEU A 8 9.29 17.76 4.32
C LEU A 8 10.41 18.32 3.44
N ALA A 9 11.64 17.90 3.69
CA ALA A 9 12.78 18.31 2.86
C ALA A 9 12.66 17.70 1.44
N ARG A 10 12.65 18.54 0.40
CA ARG A 10 12.62 18.13 -1.01
C ARG A 10 13.97 17.54 -1.43
N LYS A 11 14.21 16.26 -1.11
CA LYS A 11 15.45 15.54 -1.44
C LYS A 11 15.33 14.56 -2.61
N LEU A 12 14.10 14.22 -3.00
CA LEU A 12 13.83 13.24 -4.06
C LEU A 12 13.61 13.94 -5.39
N GLY A 13 14.35 13.53 -6.41
CA GLY A 13 14.11 13.96 -7.79
C GLY A 13 12.92 13.22 -8.40
N LEU A 14 12.37 13.78 -9.49
CA LEU A 14 11.18 13.24 -10.18
C LEU A 14 11.32 11.76 -10.54
N GLY A 15 12.50 11.33 -11.03
CA GLY A 15 12.75 9.93 -11.37
C GLY A 15 12.65 8.99 -10.17
N ALA A 16 13.16 9.40 -9.00
CA ALA A 16 13.05 8.62 -7.78
C ALA A 16 11.60 8.50 -7.29
N VAL A 17 10.83 9.60 -7.38
CA VAL A 17 9.40 9.61 -7.01
C VAL A 17 8.59 8.70 -7.93
N ILE A 18 8.83 8.74 -9.24
CA ILE A 18 8.16 7.85 -10.21
C ILE A 18 8.54 6.39 -9.92
N ALA A 19 9.82 6.10 -9.70
CA ALA A 19 10.27 4.73 -9.42
C ALA A 19 9.65 4.17 -8.12
N LEU A 20 9.58 4.98 -7.07
CA LEU A 20 8.91 4.61 -5.82
C LEU A 20 7.40 4.41 -6.03
N GLY A 21 6.73 5.34 -6.74
CA GLY A 21 5.30 5.25 -7.03
C GLY A 21 4.95 3.99 -7.83
N VAL A 22 5.69 3.71 -8.91
CA VAL A 22 5.49 2.48 -9.68
C VAL A 22 5.81 1.25 -8.85
N GLY A 23 6.91 1.25 -8.09
CA GLY A 23 7.32 0.12 -7.26
C GLY A 23 6.31 -0.22 -6.16
N THR A 24 5.69 0.77 -5.54
CA THR A 24 4.64 0.55 -4.54
C THR A 24 3.30 0.14 -5.15
N THR A 25 2.98 0.62 -6.36
CA THR A 25 1.74 0.27 -7.07
C THR A 25 1.80 -1.15 -7.63
N VAL A 26 2.94 -1.55 -8.21
CA VAL A 26 3.19 -2.92 -8.69
C VAL A 26 3.61 -3.80 -7.50
N GLY A 27 2.73 -3.93 -6.52
CA GLY A 27 2.95 -4.79 -5.36
C GLY A 27 2.55 -6.24 -5.62
N SER A 28 2.68 -7.08 -4.58
CA SER A 28 2.29 -8.50 -4.61
C SER A 28 0.80 -8.70 -4.98
N GLY A 29 -0.03 -7.67 -4.82
CA GLY A 29 -1.46 -7.72 -5.12
C GLY A 29 -1.76 -8.12 -6.56
N ILE A 30 -1.05 -7.56 -7.55
CA ILE A 30 -1.28 -7.89 -8.95
C ILE A 30 -1.00 -9.37 -9.26
N PHE A 31 -0.03 -9.97 -8.57
CA PHE A 31 0.33 -11.37 -8.79
C PHE A 31 -0.56 -12.34 -8.01
N SER A 32 -1.06 -11.96 -6.85
CA SER A 32 -1.90 -12.82 -6.01
C SER A 32 -3.38 -12.74 -6.36
N SER A 33 -3.91 -11.55 -6.68
CA SER A 33 -5.34 -11.35 -6.94
C SER A 33 -5.74 -11.55 -8.40
N LEU A 34 -4.78 -11.59 -9.34
CA LEU A 34 -5.09 -11.70 -10.77
C LEU A 34 -5.92 -12.95 -11.10
N SER A 35 -5.61 -14.09 -10.49
CA SER A 35 -6.35 -15.34 -10.70
C SER A 35 -7.78 -15.27 -10.13
N GLU A 36 -7.95 -14.63 -8.98
CA GLU A 36 -9.28 -14.47 -8.36
C GLU A 36 -10.16 -13.54 -9.19
N VAL A 37 -9.59 -12.40 -9.64
CA VAL A 37 -10.29 -11.44 -10.52
C VAL A 37 -10.61 -12.08 -11.87
N ALA A 38 -9.70 -12.88 -12.44
CA ALA A 38 -9.93 -13.60 -13.69
C ALA A 38 -11.08 -14.61 -13.56
N ASN A 39 -11.13 -15.37 -12.47
CA ASN A 39 -12.20 -16.30 -12.18
C ASN A 39 -13.55 -15.59 -11.99
N ALA A 40 -13.56 -14.47 -11.28
CA ALA A 40 -14.77 -13.66 -11.08
C ALA A 40 -15.27 -12.99 -12.37
N ALA A 41 -14.34 -12.56 -13.23
CA ALA A 41 -14.69 -11.93 -14.51
C ALA A 41 -15.28 -12.90 -15.53
N GLY A 42 -14.99 -14.18 -15.44
CA GLY A 42 -15.52 -15.25 -16.32
C GLY A 42 -15.02 -15.20 -17.76
N SER A 43 -14.36 -14.12 -18.20
CA SER A 43 -13.71 -14.03 -19.51
C SER A 43 -12.53 -13.05 -19.49
N SER A 44 -11.57 -13.26 -20.39
CA SER A 44 -10.39 -12.40 -20.54
C SER A 44 -10.76 -10.96 -20.93
N LEU A 45 -11.83 -10.78 -21.70
CA LEU A 45 -12.30 -9.46 -22.09
C LEU A 45 -12.78 -8.65 -20.89
N PHE A 46 -13.63 -9.26 -20.05
CA PHE A 46 -14.12 -8.58 -18.83
C PHE A 46 -13.02 -8.33 -17.83
N LEU A 47 -12.04 -9.20 -17.73
CA LEU A 47 -10.85 -8.98 -16.93
C LEU A 47 -10.10 -7.71 -17.35
N VAL A 48 -9.78 -7.57 -18.64
CA VAL A 48 -9.07 -6.40 -19.18
C VAL A 48 -9.90 -5.13 -19.01
N LEU A 49 -11.20 -5.18 -19.30
CA LEU A 49 -12.10 -4.05 -19.10
C LEU A 49 -12.18 -3.60 -17.65
N ALA A 50 -12.23 -4.54 -16.70
CA ALA A 50 -12.24 -4.23 -15.27
C ALA A 50 -10.99 -3.46 -14.83
N PHE A 51 -9.80 -3.87 -15.31
CA PHE A 51 -8.55 -3.15 -15.02
C PHE A 51 -8.50 -1.78 -15.68
N ILE A 52 -8.96 -1.65 -16.92
CA ILE A 52 -9.00 -0.35 -17.63
C ILE A 52 -9.95 0.61 -16.90
N ILE A 53 -11.18 0.17 -16.61
CA ILE A 53 -12.19 0.99 -15.95
C ILE A 53 -11.72 1.35 -14.52
N GLY A 54 -11.19 0.40 -13.77
CA GLY A 54 -10.63 0.64 -12.44
C GLY A 54 -9.50 1.66 -12.47
N GLY A 55 -8.58 1.56 -13.44
CA GLY A 55 -7.51 2.53 -13.65
C GLY A 55 -8.03 3.93 -13.98
N LEU A 56 -9.00 4.05 -14.87
CA LEU A 56 -9.62 5.32 -15.23
C LEU A 56 -10.34 5.97 -14.03
N LEU A 57 -11.04 5.20 -13.23
CA LEU A 57 -11.72 5.69 -12.02
C LEU A 57 -10.73 6.17 -10.94
N GLN A 58 -9.50 5.69 -10.96
CA GLN A 58 -8.46 6.10 -10.02
C GLN A 58 -7.84 7.46 -10.36
N ILE A 59 -7.93 7.90 -11.63
CA ILE A 59 -7.33 9.15 -12.08
C ILE A 59 -7.86 10.38 -11.31
N PRO A 60 -9.17 10.62 -11.18
CA PRO A 60 -9.68 11.76 -10.42
C PRO A 60 -9.25 11.72 -8.95
N SER A 61 -9.25 10.55 -8.33
CA SER A 61 -8.82 10.35 -6.95
C SER A 61 -7.36 10.78 -6.76
N ASN A 62 -6.48 10.37 -7.66
CA ASN A 62 -5.06 10.72 -7.61
C ASN A 62 -4.83 12.23 -7.78
N PHE A 63 -5.63 12.93 -8.60
CA PHE A 63 -5.55 14.40 -8.71
C PHE A 63 -5.91 15.08 -7.39
N VAL A 64 -6.97 14.64 -6.70
CA VAL A 64 -7.35 15.19 -5.39
C VAL A 64 -6.24 14.96 -4.37
N TYR A 65 -5.67 13.77 -4.29
CA TYR A 65 -4.55 13.50 -3.38
C TYR A 65 -3.30 14.30 -3.71
N SER A 66 -3.00 14.51 -4.99
CA SER A 66 -1.87 15.34 -5.42
C SER A 66 -2.03 16.80 -5.01
N GLU A 67 -3.24 17.34 -5.14
CA GLU A 67 -3.56 18.70 -4.70
C GLU A 67 -3.44 18.84 -3.18
N LEU A 68 -4.02 17.90 -2.42
CA LEU A 68 -3.92 17.88 -0.97
C LEU A 68 -2.46 17.75 -0.48
N ALA A 69 -1.68 16.89 -1.09
CA ALA A 69 -0.27 16.73 -0.76
C ALA A 69 0.56 17.99 -1.05
N SER A 70 0.18 18.76 -2.08
CA SER A 70 0.81 20.03 -2.40
C SER A 70 0.41 21.15 -1.44
N ALA A 71 -0.84 21.14 -1.00
CA ALA A 71 -1.38 22.13 -0.07
C ALA A 71 -0.90 21.91 1.38
N TYR A 72 -0.71 20.65 1.77
CA TYR A 72 -0.32 20.26 3.12
C TYR A 72 0.92 19.34 3.09
N PRO A 73 2.12 19.89 2.89
CA PRO A 73 3.36 19.13 2.78
C PRO A 73 3.91 18.73 4.17
N GLU A 74 3.06 18.12 5.00
CA GLU A 74 3.38 17.63 6.34
C GLU A 74 3.42 16.10 6.38
N ASP A 75 4.17 15.55 7.33
CA ASP A 75 4.17 14.11 7.62
C ASP A 75 2.83 13.67 8.21
N GLY A 76 2.27 12.55 7.71
CA GLY A 76 1.02 11.98 8.22
C GLY A 76 -0.04 11.70 7.16
N GLY A 77 0.18 12.10 5.90
CA GLY A 77 -0.70 11.77 4.77
C GLY A 77 -2.17 12.08 5.02
N GLN A 78 -3.06 11.08 4.87
CA GLN A 78 -4.51 11.24 5.01
C GLN A 78 -4.93 11.79 6.38
N TYR A 79 -4.21 11.46 7.45
CA TYR A 79 -4.48 12.00 8.78
C TYR A 79 -4.44 13.53 8.79
N VAL A 80 -3.44 14.12 8.16
CA VAL A 80 -3.28 15.58 8.06
C VAL A 80 -4.45 16.21 7.30
N TYR A 81 -4.87 15.59 6.19
CA TYR A 81 -5.98 16.11 5.37
C TYR A 81 -7.29 16.17 6.14
N PHE A 82 -7.61 15.13 6.92
CA PHE A 82 -8.80 15.15 7.79
C PHE A 82 -8.69 16.13 8.95
N ARG A 83 -7.49 16.32 9.50
CA ARG A 83 -7.23 17.27 10.56
C ARG A 83 -7.45 18.71 10.07
N GLU A 84 -6.89 19.06 8.92
CA GLU A 84 -7.00 20.39 8.32
C GLU A 84 -8.41 20.67 7.79
N ALA A 85 -9.17 19.65 7.39
CA ALA A 85 -10.60 19.77 7.10
C ALA A 85 -11.46 20.05 8.34
N GLY A 86 -10.85 20.24 9.52
CA GLY A 86 -11.53 20.60 10.76
C GLY A 86 -12.14 19.43 11.54
N SER A 87 -11.92 18.20 11.11
CA SER A 87 -12.50 17.01 11.75
C SER A 87 -11.46 16.18 12.49
N ARG A 88 -11.12 16.58 13.72
CA ARG A 88 -10.23 15.81 14.60
C ARG A 88 -10.70 14.35 14.85
N PRO A 89 -12.02 14.07 15.05
CA PRO A 89 -12.48 12.70 15.21
C PRO A 89 -12.23 11.83 13.97
N LEU A 90 -12.45 12.37 12.76
CA LEU A 90 -12.18 11.63 11.52
C LEU A 90 -10.69 11.42 11.29
N ALA A 91 -9.85 12.41 11.62
CA ALA A 91 -8.40 12.23 11.57
C ALA A 91 -7.93 11.11 12.51
N PHE A 92 -8.43 11.09 13.74
CA PHE A 92 -8.13 10.01 14.69
C PHE A 92 -8.60 8.64 14.17
N LEU A 93 -9.84 8.56 13.65
CA LEU A 93 -10.36 7.31 13.06
C LEU A 93 -9.53 6.84 11.88
N CYS A 94 -9.09 7.75 11.01
CA CYS A 94 -8.22 7.42 9.89
C CYS A 94 -6.91 6.79 10.36
N GLY A 95 -6.22 7.40 11.31
CA GLY A 95 -4.99 6.86 11.90
C GLY A 95 -5.22 5.52 12.62
N TRP A 96 -6.32 5.40 13.34
CA TRP A 96 -6.70 4.18 14.05
C TRP A 96 -6.97 3.01 13.09
N ILE A 97 -7.72 3.27 12.00
CA ILE A 97 -8.00 2.27 10.97
C ILE A 97 -6.73 1.87 10.24
N SER A 98 -5.86 2.82 9.90
CA SER A 98 -4.56 2.52 9.28
C SER A 98 -3.74 1.60 10.16
N PHE A 99 -3.62 1.92 11.44
CA PHE A 99 -2.83 1.15 12.39
C PHE A 99 -3.35 -0.29 12.61
N TRP A 100 -4.68 -0.50 12.66
CA TRP A 100 -5.24 -1.82 12.99
C TRP A 100 -5.71 -2.61 11.78
N ALA A 101 -6.28 -1.96 10.78
CA ALA A 101 -6.98 -2.63 9.68
C ALA A 101 -6.25 -2.56 8.34
N THR A 102 -5.28 -1.65 8.16
CA THR A 102 -4.60 -1.47 6.88
C THR A 102 -3.16 -2.00 6.92
N ASP A 103 -2.34 -1.49 7.83
CA ASP A 103 -0.90 -1.76 7.82
C ASP A 103 -0.55 -3.21 8.25
N PRO A 104 -1.02 -3.75 9.37
CA PRO A 104 -0.68 -5.12 9.77
C PRO A 104 -1.22 -6.18 8.81
N PRO A 105 -2.46 -6.11 8.30
CA PRO A 105 -2.92 -7.04 7.28
C PRO A 105 -2.10 -6.98 5.99
N SER A 106 -1.70 -5.79 5.53
CA SER A 106 -0.89 -5.62 4.33
C SER A 106 0.47 -6.31 4.45
N ILE A 107 1.15 -6.15 5.59
CA ILE A 107 2.42 -6.84 5.89
C ILE A 107 2.20 -8.35 5.91
N SER A 108 1.13 -8.82 6.53
CA SER A 108 0.80 -10.24 6.62
C SER A 108 0.52 -10.87 5.24
N ILE A 109 -0.20 -10.16 4.37
CA ILE A 109 -0.49 -10.59 2.99
C ILE A 109 0.81 -10.69 2.19
N MET A 110 1.71 -9.71 2.30
CA MET A 110 3.01 -9.75 1.63
C MET A 110 3.88 -10.92 2.11
N ALA A 111 3.94 -11.15 3.43
CA ALA A 111 4.68 -12.27 3.99
C ALA A 111 4.14 -13.62 3.51
N LEU A 112 2.82 -13.78 3.49
CA LEU A 112 2.17 -14.98 2.97
C LEU A 112 2.41 -15.18 1.46
N ALA A 113 2.39 -14.09 0.67
CA ALA A 113 2.71 -14.17 -0.75
C ALA A 113 4.14 -14.70 -0.98
N ILE A 114 5.13 -14.16 -0.27
CA ILE A 114 6.53 -14.62 -0.35
C ILE A 114 6.62 -16.12 -0.04
N VAL A 115 5.98 -16.57 1.03
CA VAL A 115 6.05 -17.98 1.46
C VAL A 115 5.29 -18.90 0.50
N ASN A 116 4.19 -18.46 -0.09
CA ASN A 116 3.48 -19.21 -1.11
C ASN A 116 4.33 -19.41 -2.38
N TYR A 117 5.09 -18.38 -2.80
CA TYR A 117 6.05 -18.54 -3.91
C TYR A 117 7.21 -19.48 -3.54
N LEU A 118 7.72 -19.41 -2.30
CA LEU A 118 8.73 -20.34 -1.80
C LEU A 118 8.21 -21.78 -1.74
N ALA A 119 6.94 -21.97 -1.38
CA ALA A 119 6.31 -23.31 -1.32
C ALA A 119 6.21 -23.99 -2.69
N PHE A 120 6.36 -23.24 -3.78
CA PHE A 120 6.47 -23.81 -5.11
C PHE A 120 7.80 -24.58 -5.32
N PHE A 121 8.89 -24.12 -4.68
CA PHE A 121 10.21 -24.74 -4.78
C PHE A 121 10.48 -25.78 -3.68
N VAL A 122 9.92 -25.53 -2.49
CA VAL A 122 10.08 -26.41 -1.33
C VAL A 122 8.69 -26.78 -0.82
N PRO A 123 8.33 -28.08 -0.71
CA PRO A 123 6.98 -28.49 -0.31
C PRO A 123 6.68 -28.13 1.15
N ILE A 124 6.33 -26.86 1.37
CA ILE A 124 5.96 -26.31 2.69
C ILE A 124 4.44 -26.21 2.72
N HIS A 125 3.79 -26.91 3.63
CA HIS A 125 2.32 -26.95 3.71
C HIS A 125 1.81 -26.72 5.13
N GLY A 126 0.56 -26.27 5.24
CA GLY A 126 -0.17 -26.19 6.49
C GLY A 126 0.44 -25.21 7.50
N PHE A 127 0.64 -25.66 8.73
CA PHE A 127 1.11 -24.81 9.83
C PHE A 127 2.54 -24.27 9.63
N VAL A 128 3.41 -25.08 9.00
CA VAL A 128 4.80 -24.68 8.73
C VAL A 128 4.87 -23.46 7.82
N LEU A 129 4.00 -23.36 6.82
CA LEU A 129 3.91 -22.21 5.94
C LEU A 129 3.65 -20.92 6.72
N LYS A 130 2.71 -20.96 7.68
CA LYS A 130 2.40 -19.81 8.55
C LYS A 130 3.58 -19.43 9.45
N LEU A 131 4.27 -20.42 10.00
CA LEU A 131 5.47 -20.20 10.81
C LEU A 131 6.58 -19.51 10.02
N VAL A 132 6.84 -19.95 8.80
CA VAL A 132 7.83 -19.34 7.91
C VAL A 132 7.44 -17.89 7.58
N ALA A 133 6.15 -17.61 7.34
CA ALA A 133 5.67 -16.23 7.13
C ALA A 133 5.94 -15.33 8.35
N VAL A 134 5.70 -15.81 9.55
CA VAL A 134 6.02 -15.09 10.80
C VAL A 134 7.51 -14.81 10.92
N VAL A 135 8.36 -15.78 10.60
CA VAL A 135 9.82 -15.60 10.62
C VAL A 135 10.25 -14.52 9.64
N PHE A 136 9.69 -14.49 8.43
CA PHE A 136 9.96 -13.41 7.48
C PHE A 136 9.59 -12.03 8.03
N VAL A 137 8.40 -11.89 8.63
CA VAL A 137 7.97 -10.62 9.25
C VAL A 137 8.96 -10.20 10.35
N LEU A 138 9.39 -11.13 11.20
CA LEU A 138 10.34 -10.83 12.28
C LEU A 138 11.72 -10.44 11.76
N ILE A 139 12.20 -11.07 10.68
CA ILE A 139 13.47 -10.70 10.02
C ILE A 139 13.38 -9.27 9.48
N PHE A 140 12.33 -8.95 8.73
CA PHE A 140 12.14 -7.59 8.20
C PHE A 140 12.00 -6.54 9.30
N MET A 141 11.29 -6.87 10.37
CA MET A 141 11.19 -6.01 11.55
C MET A 141 12.57 -5.78 12.20
N GLY A 142 13.38 -6.82 12.33
CA GLY A 142 14.74 -6.72 12.90
C GLY A 142 15.73 -5.93 12.04
N VAL A 143 15.51 -5.86 10.73
CA VAL A 143 16.33 -5.05 9.81
C VAL A 143 15.94 -3.56 9.87
N HIS A 144 14.71 -3.25 10.28
CA HIS A 144 14.20 -1.87 10.37
C HIS A 144 14.43 -1.19 11.73
N ILE A 145 14.88 -1.93 12.74
CA ILE A 145 15.24 -1.41 14.08
C ILE A 145 16.73 -1.11 14.13
#